data_5fcc20a33d1513a274c08fb9d721a578
#
_entry.id   5fcc20a33d1513a274c08fb9d721a578
#
_cell.length_a   1.000
_cell.length_b   1.000
_cell.length_c   1.000
_cell.angle_alpha   90.00
_cell.angle_beta   90.00
_cell.angle_gamma   90.00
#
_symmetry.space_group_name_H-M   'P 1'
#
loop_
_entity.id
_entity.type
_entity.pdbx_description
1 polymer ?
#
loop_
_entity_poly.entity_id
_entity_poly.type
_entity_poly.pdbx_seq_one_letter_code
_entity_poly.pdbx_strand_id
1 'polypeptide(L)'
;MKLSKPKYIFVTGGVASSLGKGIISASIARLLQARGYSVTIQKLDPYINVDPGTLNPYEHGECYVTEDGAETDLDLGHYERFTNQPTSKSNNVTTGRIYKSVIEKERKGEYLGKTVQVIPHITDEIKRRIQLLAQTKKYDVIITEIGGTVGDIESQPFIESVRQLRYSLGYRNTALVHLTLIPYMAASGELKTKPTQHSVKALLEN
;
A
#
# COMPACT_ATOMS: atom_id res chain seq x y z
N MET A 1 -4.73 20.32 -14.43
CA MET A 1 -6.03 20.64 -13.74
C MET A 1 -5.86 20.16 -12.31
N LYS A 2 -5.79 21.08 -11.35
CA LYS A 2 -5.53 20.71 -9.93
C LYS A 2 -6.85 20.34 -9.26
N LEU A 3 -6.90 19.18 -8.61
CA LEU A 3 -8.10 18.75 -7.88
C LEU A 3 -8.24 19.52 -6.56
N SER A 4 -9.46 19.81 -6.14
CA SER A 4 -9.74 20.47 -4.86
C SER A 4 -9.38 19.61 -3.65
N LYS A 5 -9.45 18.29 -3.81
CA LYS A 5 -9.05 17.26 -2.83
C LYS A 5 -8.35 16.11 -3.56
N PRO A 6 -7.31 15.51 -2.98
CA PRO A 6 -6.64 14.38 -3.59
C PRO A 6 -7.58 13.17 -3.70
N LYS A 7 -7.38 12.38 -4.76
CA LYS A 7 -8.03 11.08 -4.95
C LYS A 7 -7.06 9.97 -4.54
N TYR A 8 -7.62 8.85 -4.10
CA TYR A 8 -6.83 7.70 -3.66
C TYR A 8 -7.15 6.48 -4.52
N ILE A 9 -6.11 5.81 -4.96
CA ILE A 9 -6.21 4.52 -5.64
C ILE A 9 -5.47 3.50 -4.78
N PHE A 10 -6.18 2.49 -4.31
CA PHE A 10 -5.60 1.39 -3.55
C PHE A 10 -5.38 0.20 -4.47
N VAL A 11 -4.18 -0.35 -4.47
CA VAL A 11 -3.81 -1.50 -5.30
C VAL A 11 -3.53 -2.68 -4.38
N THR A 12 -4.31 -3.74 -4.54
CA THR A 12 -4.19 -5.00 -3.78
C THR A 12 -3.92 -6.16 -4.72
N GLY A 13 -3.44 -7.26 -4.21
CA GLY A 13 -3.26 -8.49 -4.98
C GLY A 13 -3.75 -9.71 -4.22
N GLY A 14 -4.15 -10.71 -4.95
CA GLY A 14 -4.57 -12.00 -4.42
C GLY A 14 -4.01 -13.15 -5.25
N VAL A 15 -4.28 -14.38 -4.81
CA VAL A 15 -3.82 -15.65 -5.41
C VAL A 15 -2.34 -15.95 -5.14
N ALA A 16 -1.42 -15.05 -5.50
CA ALA A 16 0.01 -15.26 -5.31
C ALA A 16 0.75 -13.93 -5.16
N SER A 17 1.95 -13.96 -4.61
CA SER A 17 2.89 -12.84 -4.63
C SER A 17 3.42 -12.60 -6.06
N SER A 18 4.08 -11.49 -6.24
CA SER A 18 4.77 -11.15 -7.52
C SER A 18 3.87 -11.08 -8.75
N LEU A 19 2.57 -10.79 -8.59
CA LEU A 19 1.65 -10.58 -9.71
C LEU A 19 1.88 -9.28 -10.49
N GLY A 20 2.80 -8.42 -10.03
CA GLY A 20 3.10 -7.16 -10.68
C GLY A 20 2.29 -5.96 -10.17
N LYS A 21 1.89 -5.96 -8.90
CA LYS A 21 1.23 -4.79 -8.28
C LYS A 21 2.02 -3.49 -8.51
N GLY A 22 3.36 -3.53 -8.31
CA GLY A 22 4.24 -2.39 -8.51
C GLY A 22 4.20 -1.85 -9.94
N ILE A 23 4.29 -2.73 -10.93
CA ILE A 23 4.22 -2.35 -12.34
C ILE A 23 2.87 -1.73 -12.68
N ILE A 24 1.78 -2.30 -12.19
CA ILE A 24 0.43 -1.75 -12.42
C ILE A 24 0.28 -0.40 -11.74
N SER A 25 0.72 -0.27 -10.49
CA SER A 25 0.70 1.00 -9.75
C SER A 25 1.47 2.10 -10.48
N ALA A 26 2.69 1.79 -10.92
CA ALA A 26 3.55 2.70 -11.67
C ALA A 26 2.96 3.07 -13.05
N SER A 27 2.38 2.09 -13.75
CA SER A 27 1.73 2.32 -15.05
C SER A 27 0.50 3.22 -14.92
N ILE A 28 -0.36 3.00 -13.92
CA ILE A 28 -1.51 3.86 -13.63
C ILE A 28 -1.02 5.28 -13.31
N ALA A 29 0.02 5.42 -12.48
CA ALA A 29 0.60 6.71 -12.15
C ALA A 29 1.08 7.44 -13.42
N ARG A 30 1.82 6.75 -14.29
CA ARG A 30 2.32 7.32 -15.54
C ARG A 30 1.21 7.76 -16.48
N LEU A 31 0.15 6.95 -16.61
CA LEU A 31 -1.01 7.29 -17.42
C LEU A 31 -1.77 8.52 -16.88
N LEU A 32 -1.88 8.66 -15.57
CA LEU A 32 -2.48 9.83 -14.93
C LEU A 32 -1.61 11.07 -15.10
N GLN A 33 -0.29 10.94 -14.99
CA GLN A 33 0.65 12.04 -15.28
C GLN A 33 0.53 12.51 -16.74
N ALA A 34 0.40 11.59 -17.69
CA ALA A 34 0.19 11.92 -19.10
C ALA A 34 -1.14 12.71 -19.33
N ARG A 35 -2.09 12.61 -18.41
CA ARG A 35 -3.33 13.39 -18.39
C ARG A 35 -3.22 14.70 -17.59
N GLY A 36 -2.02 15.06 -17.11
CA GLY A 36 -1.76 16.32 -16.42
C GLY A 36 -2.02 16.31 -14.92
N TYR A 37 -2.21 15.13 -14.30
CA TYR A 37 -2.34 15.02 -12.84
C TYR A 37 -0.96 14.89 -12.17
N SER A 38 -0.80 15.51 -10.99
CA SER A 38 0.33 15.23 -10.13
C SER A 38 0.05 13.96 -9.30
N VAL A 39 0.94 12.97 -9.39
CA VAL A 39 0.71 11.63 -8.82
C VAL A 39 1.91 11.20 -8.01
N THR A 40 1.67 10.55 -6.89
CA THR A 40 2.70 9.83 -6.12
C THR A 40 2.22 8.42 -5.79
N ILE A 41 3.19 7.53 -5.51
CA ILE A 41 2.92 6.15 -5.12
C ILE A 41 3.45 5.93 -3.71
N GLN A 42 2.66 5.26 -2.88
CA GLN A 42 3.04 4.82 -1.54
C GLN A 42 2.96 3.30 -1.48
N LYS A 43 3.92 2.68 -0.80
CA LYS A 43 3.93 1.24 -0.53
C LYS A 43 3.69 0.96 0.95
N LEU A 44 2.80 0.02 1.22
CA LEU A 44 2.56 -0.53 2.55
C LEU A 44 3.09 -1.96 2.58
N ASP A 45 4.12 -2.22 3.39
CA ASP A 45 4.76 -3.52 3.51
C ASP A 45 4.32 -4.24 4.78
N PRO A 46 3.78 -5.47 4.69
CA PRO A 46 3.20 -6.16 5.83
C PRO A 46 4.22 -6.82 6.77
N TYR A 47 5.52 -6.71 6.51
CA TYR A 47 6.53 -7.28 7.40
C TYR A 47 6.76 -6.45 8.67
N ILE A 48 7.21 -7.12 9.75
CA ILE A 48 7.45 -6.53 11.09
C ILE A 48 8.75 -5.71 11.16
N ASN A 49 9.64 -5.82 10.20
CA ASN A 49 10.84 -5.00 10.16
C ASN A 49 10.46 -3.51 10.11
N VAL A 50 11.17 -2.68 10.88
CA VAL A 50 10.92 -1.23 10.92
C VAL A 50 11.25 -0.57 9.58
N ASP A 51 12.31 -1.05 8.96
CA ASP A 51 12.76 -0.70 7.62
C ASP A 51 13.43 -1.92 6.97
N PRO A 52 13.69 -1.91 5.66
CA PRO A 52 14.29 -3.04 4.96
C PRO A 52 15.82 -3.12 5.06
N GLY A 53 16.49 -2.18 5.76
CA GLY A 53 17.96 -2.11 5.80
C GLY A 53 18.65 -3.35 6.36
N THR A 54 17.95 -4.14 7.18
CA THR A 54 18.45 -5.41 7.77
C THR A 54 17.89 -6.64 7.08
N LEU A 55 17.07 -6.51 6.04
CA LEU A 55 16.51 -7.64 5.31
C LEU A 55 17.58 -8.31 4.44
N ASN A 56 17.42 -9.62 4.25
CA ASN A 56 18.30 -10.38 3.36
C ASN A 56 18.04 -9.98 1.90
N PRO A 57 19.04 -9.41 1.19
CA PRO A 57 18.83 -8.94 -0.18
C PRO A 57 18.55 -10.07 -1.19
N TYR A 58 18.92 -11.31 -0.89
CA TYR A 58 18.59 -12.46 -1.73
C TYR A 58 17.12 -12.85 -1.67
N GLU A 59 16.43 -12.50 -0.58
CA GLU A 59 15.00 -12.80 -0.39
C GLU A 59 14.10 -11.62 -0.76
N HIS A 60 14.54 -10.40 -0.46
CA HIS A 60 13.71 -9.18 -0.55
C HIS A 60 14.20 -8.17 -1.58
N GLY A 61 15.32 -8.43 -2.26
CA GLY A 61 15.98 -7.46 -3.10
C GLY A 61 16.83 -6.47 -2.29
N GLU A 62 17.50 -5.58 -3.00
CA GLU A 62 18.33 -4.55 -2.40
C GLU A 62 17.48 -3.45 -1.76
N CYS A 63 18.01 -2.84 -0.69
CA CYS A 63 17.41 -1.68 -0.07
C CYS A 63 17.59 -0.46 -0.98
N TYR A 64 16.51 0.28 -1.20
CA TYR A 64 16.52 1.56 -1.91
C TYR A 64 16.56 2.72 -0.91
N VAL A 65 17.51 3.65 -1.09
CA VAL A 65 17.63 4.84 -0.23
C VAL A 65 17.07 6.05 -0.95
N THR A 66 16.09 6.68 -0.34
CA THR A 66 15.46 7.91 -0.86
C THR A 66 16.34 9.14 -0.66
N GLU A 67 16.04 10.25 -1.35
CA GLU A 67 16.80 11.52 -1.21
C GLU A 67 16.81 12.04 0.24
N ASP A 68 15.78 11.78 1.03
CA ASP A 68 15.70 12.15 2.45
C ASP A 68 16.35 11.10 3.39
N GLY A 69 17.15 10.17 2.85
CA GLY A 69 17.96 9.21 3.58
C GLY A 69 17.20 8.05 4.20
N ALA A 70 15.96 7.80 3.80
CA ALA A 70 15.21 6.66 4.30
C ALA A 70 15.56 5.38 3.54
N GLU A 71 15.85 4.33 4.28
CA GLU A 71 15.93 2.96 3.74
C GLU A 71 14.52 2.44 3.46
N THR A 72 14.28 2.01 2.23
CA THR A 72 12.97 1.61 1.73
C THR A 72 13.07 0.39 0.85
N ASP A 73 11.91 -0.20 0.55
CA ASP A 73 11.81 -1.30 -0.39
C ASP A 73 12.24 -0.87 -1.80
N LEU A 74 12.84 -1.80 -2.56
CA LEU A 74 13.34 -1.57 -3.91
C LEU A 74 12.26 -1.07 -4.89
N ASP A 75 11.00 -1.40 -4.63
CA ASP A 75 9.89 -0.96 -5.47
C ASP A 75 9.78 0.58 -5.57
N LEU A 76 10.26 1.32 -4.55
CA LEU A 76 10.29 2.78 -4.61
C LEU A 76 11.17 3.28 -5.75
N GLY A 77 12.32 2.65 -5.97
CA GLY A 77 13.19 2.93 -7.10
C GLY A 77 12.52 2.67 -8.46
N HIS A 78 11.71 1.60 -8.52
CA HIS A 78 10.90 1.34 -9.72
C HIS A 78 9.83 2.41 -9.94
N TYR A 79 9.15 2.86 -8.87
CA TYR A 79 8.16 3.94 -8.98
C TYR A 79 8.79 5.23 -9.49
N GLU A 80 9.95 5.63 -8.97
CA GLU A 80 10.69 6.80 -9.44
C GLU A 80 11.07 6.69 -10.91
N ARG A 81 11.55 5.52 -11.34
CA ARG A 81 11.90 5.27 -12.74
C ARG A 81 10.71 5.46 -13.69
N PHE A 82 9.53 4.97 -13.31
CA PHE A 82 8.32 5.09 -14.14
C PHE A 82 7.74 6.50 -14.14
N THR A 83 7.72 7.15 -12.98
CA THR A 83 7.02 8.42 -12.78
C THR A 83 7.91 9.64 -12.97
N ASN A 84 9.23 9.46 -12.94
CA ASN A 84 10.21 10.53 -12.88
C ASN A 84 9.92 11.54 -11.74
N GLN A 85 9.49 11.01 -10.60
CA GLN A 85 9.19 11.79 -9.39
C GLN A 85 9.92 11.18 -8.22
N PRO A 86 10.63 11.98 -7.40
CA PRO A 86 11.31 11.49 -6.22
C PRO A 86 10.30 10.99 -5.19
N THR A 87 10.70 9.96 -4.46
CA THR A 87 9.98 9.46 -3.28
C THR A 87 10.69 9.87 -1.99
N SER A 88 10.02 9.71 -0.88
CA SER A 88 10.50 10.06 0.46
C SER A 88 10.15 8.95 1.46
N LYS A 89 10.63 9.07 2.68
CA LYS A 89 10.25 8.16 3.79
C LYS A 89 8.75 8.02 4.02
N SER A 90 7.94 8.96 3.54
CA SER A 90 6.47 8.89 3.64
C SER A 90 5.85 8.00 2.57
N ASN A 91 6.62 7.63 1.55
CA ASN A 91 6.16 6.76 0.48
C ASN A 91 6.32 5.27 0.80
N ASN A 92 7.05 4.91 1.86
CA ASN A 92 7.16 3.53 2.33
C ASN A 92 6.73 3.43 3.80
N VAL A 93 5.83 2.51 4.09
CA VAL A 93 5.31 2.28 5.44
C VAL A 93 5.29 0.78 5.71
N THR A 94 6.03 0.35 6.73
CA THR A 94 6.07 -1.05 7.18
C THR A 94 5.15 -1.28 8.37
N THR A 95 4.68 -2.50 8.57
CA THR A 95 3.97 -2.91 9.79
C THR A 95 4.80 -2.59 11.03
N GLY A 96 6.11 -2.90 11.00
CA GLY A 96 7.01 -2.62 12.12
C GLY A 96 7.05 -1.14 12.49
N ARG A 97 7.11 -0.24 11.51
CA ARG A 97 7.08 1.21 11.75
C ARG A 97 5.74 1.69 12.34
N ILE A 98 4.63 1.10 11.94
CA ILE A 98 3.30 1.38 12.50
C ILE A 98 3.24 0.94 13.96
N TYR A 99 3.55 -0.32 14.25
CA TYR A 99 3.49 -0.86 15.61
C TYR A 99 4.45 -0.13 16.54
N LYS A 100 5.69 0.12 16.11
CA LYS A 100 6.66 0.93 16.87
C LYS A 100 6.06 2.28 17.27
N SER A 101 5.47 3.00 16.32
CA SER A 101 4.84 4.30 16.59
C SER A 101 3.73 4.21 17.64
N VAL A 102 2.86 3.21 17.54
CA VAL A 102 1.75 3.02 18.50
C VAL A 102 2.26 2.61 19.89
N ILE A 103 3.24 1.70 19.95
CA ILE A 103 3.85 1.27 21.22
C ILE A 103 4.58 2.44 21.89
N GLU A 104 5.33 3.24 21.16
CA GLU A 104 6.00 4.43 21.71
C GLU A 104 5.01 5.44 22.28
N LYS A 105 3.88 5.67 21.62
CA LYS A 105 2.80 6.52 22.13
C LYS A 105 2.16 5.95 23.40
N GLU A 106 1.94 4.64 23.44
CA GLU A 106 1.45 3.96 24.64
C GLU A 106 2.41 4.15 25.81
N ARG A 107 3.70 3.89 25.61
CA ARG A 107 4.74 4.06 26.64
C ARG A 107 4.87 5.50 27.13
N LYS A 108 4.55 6.49 26.33
CA LYS A 108 4.50 7.92 26.71
C LYS A 108 3.18 8.32 27.38
N GLY A 109 2.22 7.41 27.51
CA GLY A 109 0.91 7.70 28.11
C GLY A 109 -0.04 8.50 27.23
N GLU A 110 0.21 8.60 25.92
CA GLU A 110 -0.63 9.39 25.01
C GLU A 110 -2.06 8.84 24.87
N TYR A 111 -2.30 7.58 25.25
CA TYR A 111 -3.63 6.98 25.23
C TYR A 111 -4.38 7.08 26.58
N LEU A 112 -3.82 7.80 27.56
CA LEU A 112 -4.48 8.12 28.83
C LEU A 112 -5.04 6.87 29.57
N GLY A 113 -4.29 5.77 29.58
CA GLY A 113 -4.67 4.53 30.26
C GLY A 113 -5.69 3.66 29.51
N LYS A 114 -6.09 4.02 28.29
CA LYS A 114 -6.98 3.18 27.48
C LYS A 114 -6.27 1.91 27.03
N THR A 115 -7.02 0.82 26.89
CA THR A 115 -6.53 -0.40 26.24
C THR A 115 -6.21 -0.11 24.78
N VAL A 116 -4.97 -0.35 24.37
CA VAL A 116 -4.51 -0.16 22.99
C VAL A 116 -4.70 -1.46 22.21
N GLN A 117 -5.39 -1.41 21.08
CA GLN A 117 -5.79 -2.56 20.28
C GLN A 117 -5.47 -2.32 18.79
N VAL A 118 -5.52 -3.37 17.99
CA VAL A 118 -5.32 -3.25 16.52
C VAL A 118 -6.36 -2.29 15.95
N ILE A 119 -7.63 -2.48 16.29
CA ILE A 119 -8.71 -1.53 15.97
C ILE A 119 -9.09 -0.84 17.29
N PRO A 120 -9.04 0.50 17.36
CA PRO A 120 -8.75 1.45 16.28
C PRO A 120 -7.29 1.90 16.17
N HIS A 121 -6.38 1.60 17.10
CA HIS A 121 -5.14 2.34 17.27
C HIS A 121 -4.12 2.08 16.14
N ILE A 122 -3.95 0.81 15.72
CA ILE A 122 -3.10 0.45 14.59
C ILE A 122 -3.74 0.91 13.28
N THR A 123 -5.05 0.69 13.10
CA THR A 123 -5.75 1.12 11.88
C THR A 123 -5.77 2.64 11.74
N ASP A 124 -5.89 3.41 12.83
CA ASP A 124 -5.83 4.87 12.79
C ASP A 124 -4.43 5.37 12.41
N GLU A 125 -3.36 4.74 12.93
CA GLU A 125 -1.99 5.09 12.55
C GLU A 125 -1.73 4.77 11.08
N ILE A 126 -2.22 3.64 10.56
CA ILE A 126 -2.14 3.30 9.13
C ILE A 126 -2.85 4.36 8.29
N LYS A 127 -4.10 4.70 8.61
CA LYS A 127 -4.87 5.72 7.90
C LYS A 127 -4.16 7.08 7.93
N ARG A 128 -3.61 7.45 9.08
CA ARG A 128 -2.82 8.67 9.22
C ARG A 128 -1.62 8.67 8.28
N ARG A 129 -0.87 7.55 8.20
CA ARG A 129 0.29 7.42 7.28
C ARG A 129 -0.11 7.50 5.82
N ILE A 130 -1.22 6.89 5.43
CA ILE A 130 -1.74 6.99 4.06
C ILE A 130 -2.06 8.45 3.70
N GLN A 131 -2.61 9.20 4.63
CA GLN A 131 -3.04 10.58 4.39
C GLN A 131 -1.91 11.62 4.50
N LEU A 132 -0.72 11.28 5.02
CA LEU A 132 0.39 12.23 5.13
C LEU A 132 0.78 12.86 3.80
N LEU A 133 0.83 12.09 2.74
CA LEU A 133 1.19 12.59 1.40
C LEU A 133 0.15 13.59 0.87
N ALA A 134 -1.12 13.43 1.25
CA ALA A 134 -2.18 14.36 0.90
C ALA A 134 -2.02 15.73 1.57
N GLN A 135 -1.50 15.75 2.79
CA GLN A 135 -1.29 16.98 3.56
C GLN A 135 -0.27 17.91 2.91
N THR A 136 0.63 17.38 2.10
CA THR A 136 1.62 18.19 1.36
C THR A 136 0.98 19.09 0.31
N LYS A 137 -0.28 18.80 -0.10
CA LYS A 137 -1.01 19.47 -1.18
C LYS A 137 -0.27 19.50 -2.54
N LYS A 138 0.69 18.60 -2.71
CA LYS A 138 1.50 18.48 -3.93
C LYS A 138 0.83 17.59 -4.98
N TYR A 139 0.03 16.62 -4.55
CA TYR A 139 -0.49 15.55 -5.39
C TYR A 139 -1.99 15.62 -5.56
N ASP A 140 -2.45 15.39 -6.80
CA ASP A 140 -3.86 15.23 -7.14
C ASP A 140 -4.33 13.81 -6.89
N VAL A 141 -3.44 12.82 -7.10
CA VAL A 141 -3.73 11.40 -6.91
C VAL A 141 -2.63 10.74 -6.09
N ILE A 142 -3.03 9.95 -5.11
CA ILE A 142 -2.15 9.10 -4.31
C ILE A 142 -2.52 7.66 -4.59
N ILE A 143 -1.55 6.90 -5.11
CA ILE A 143 -1.70 5.46 -5.32
C ILE A 143 -1.05 4.76 -4.14
N THR A 144 -1.79 3.92 -3.43
CA THR A 144 -1.26 3.14 -2.31
C THR A 144 -1.27 1.67 -2.69
N GLU A 145 -0.08 1.12 -2.89
CA GLU A 145 0.11 -0.30 -3.11
C GLU A 145 0.17 -1.03 -1.76
N ILE A 146 -0.64 -2.07 -1.60
CA ILE A 146 -0.67 -2.90 -0.40
C ILE A 146 0.14 -4.17 -0.69
N GLY A 147 1.23 -4.33 0.06
CA GLY A 147 2.07 -5.52 0.02
C GLY A 147 1.33 -6.76 0.54
N GLY A 148 1.87 -7.93 0.24
CA GLY A 148 1.26 -9.20 0.61
C GLY A 148 0.09 -9.60 -0.29
N THR A 149 -0.63 -10.61 0.16
CA THR A 149 -1.78 -11.21 -0.55
C THR A 149 -3.03 -11.01 0.28
N VAL A 150 -4.14 -10.65 -0.36
CA VAL A 150 -5.45 -10.54 0.31
C VAL A 150 -5.84 -11.91 0.84
N GLY A 151 -6.15 -11.97 2.13
CA GLY A 151 -6.43 -13.20 2.88
C GLY A 151 -5.30 -13.59 3.85
N ASP A 152 -4.09 -13.07 3.65
CA ASP A 152 -2.98 -13.31 4.58
C ASP A 152 -3.12 -12.44 5.82
N ILE A 153 -2.83 -12.99 6.99
CA ILE A 153 -3.00 -12.34 8.29
C ILE A 153 -2.18 -11.04 8.40
N GLU A 154 -1.01 -11.01 7.77
CA GLU A 154 -0.10 -9.88 7.80
C GLU A 154 -0.67 -8.63 7.12
N SER A 155 -1.48 -8.82 6.07
CA SER A 155 -2.06 -7.71 5.29
C SER A 155 -3.41 -7.24 5.85
N GLN A 156 -4.06 -7.99 6.73
CA GLN A 156 -5.39 -7.67 7.25
C GLN A 156 -5.51 -6.27 7.88
N PRO A 157 -4.59 -5.79 8.74
CA PRO A 157 -4.69 -4.44 9.30
C PRO A 157 -4.67 -3.35 8.23
N PHE A 158 -3.92 -3.55 7.14
CA PHE A 158 -3.89 -2.62 6.02
C PHE A 158 -5.21 -2.64 5.23
N ILE A 159 -5.73 -3.83 4.93
CA ILE A 159 -7.02 -3.98 4.20
C ILE A 159 -8.16 -3.34 5.00
N GLU A 160 -8.25 -3.63 6.30
CA GLU A 160 -9.26 -3.02 7.19
C GLU A 160 -9.10 -1.48 7.24
N SER A 161 -7.87 -0.98 7.32
CA SER A 161 -7.62 0.47 7.31
C SER A 161 -8.08 1.13 6.02
N VAL A 162 -7.84 0.48 4.87
CA VAL A 162 -8.31 0.93 3.56
C VAL A 162 -9.83 0.92 3.48
N ARG A 163 -10.49 -0.13 3.98
CA ARG A 163 -11.96 -0.21 4.05
C ARG A 163 -12.53 0.98 4.84
N GLN A 164 -12.01 1.24 6.03
CA GLN A 164 -12.41 2.38 6.87
C GLN A 164 -12.15 3.73 6.18
N LEU A 165 -10.97 3.86 5.54
CA LEU A 165 -10.57 5.09 4.88
C LEU A 165 -11.45 5.38 3.65
N ARG A 166 -11.79 4.37 2.86
CA ARG A 166 -12.72 4.49 1.73
C ARG A 166 -14.11 4.94 2.17
N TYR A 167 -14.59 4.40 3.28
CA TYR A 167 -15.86 4.84 3.87
C TYR A 167 -15.82 6.32 4.27
N SER A 168 -14.77 6.75 4.97
CA SER A 168 -14.65 8.13 5.48
C SER A 168 -14.39 9.16 4.38
N LEU A 169 -13.63 8.82 3.34
CA LEU A 169 -13.33 9.71 2.21
C LEU A 169 -14.45 9.73 1.16
N GLY A 170 -15.27 8.70 1.14
CA GLY A 170 -16.34 8.49 0.17
C GLY A 170 -15.86 7.87 -1.15
N TYR A 171 -16.70 7.05 -1.73
CA TYR A 171 -16.39 6.25 -2.94
C TYR A 171 -16.06 7.11 -4.18
N ARG A 172 -16.52 8.34 -4.24
CA ARG A 172 -16.17 9.27 -5.33
C ARG A 172 -14.70 9.73 -5.28
N ASN A 173 -14.05 9.58 -4.13
CA ASN A 173 -12.66 10.00 -3.91
C ASN A 173 -11.69 8.82 -3.84
N THR A 174 -12.18 7.60 -3.95
CA THR A 174 -11.38 6.39 -3.81
C THR A 174 -11.68 5.37 -4.89
N ALA A 175 -10.65 4.68 -5.35
CA ALA A 175 -10.77 3.50 -6.21
C ALA A 175 -9.98 2.34 -5.61
N LEU A 176 -10.44 1.12 -5.86
CA LEU A 176 -9.73 -0.10 -5.49
C LEU A 176 -9.45 -0.91 -6.74
N VAL A 177 -8.19 -1.23 -6.97
CA VAL A 177 -7.71 -2.10 -8.04
C VAL A 177 -7.22 -3.38 -7.40
N HIS A 178 -7.81 -4.50 -7.77
CA HIS A 178 -7.43 -5.81 -7.24
C HIS A 178 -6.88 -6.70 -8.34
N LEU A 179 -5.59 -7.05 -8.22
CA LEU A 179 -4.91 -7.92 -9.16
C LEU A 179 -5.14 -9.38 -8.78
N THR A 180 -5.42 -10.20 -9.78
CA THR A 180 -5.58 -11.65 -9.62
C THR A 180 -4.90 -12.39 -10.76
N LEU A 181 -4.78 -13.70 -10.63
CA LEU A 181 -4.21 -14.59 -11.65
C LEU A 181 -5.29 -15.48 -12.23
N ILE A 182 -5.36 -15.54 -13.56
CA ILE A 182 -6.14 -16.52 -14.31
C ILE A 182 -5.16 -17.48 -15.00
N PRO A 183 -4.80 -18.60 -14.35
CA PRO A 183 -3.83 -19.53 -14.92
C PRO A 183 -4.40 -20.28 -16.12
N TYR A 184 -3.57 -20.51 -17.13
CA TYR A 184 -3.83 -21.43 -18.21
C TYR A 184 -3.33 -22.83 -17.83
N MET A 185 -4.21 -23.81 -17.88
CA MET A 185 -3.88 -25.21 -17.57
C MET A 185 -3.62 -25.97 -18.87
N ALA A 186 -2.36 -26.16 -19.19
CA ALA A 186 -1.96 -26.80 -20.46
C ALA A 186 -2.56 -28.23 -20.63
N ALA A 187 -2.65 -28.98 -19.54
CA ALA A 187 -3.21 -30.35 -19.58
C ALA A 187 -4.69 -30.42 -19.98
N SER A 188 -5.49 -29.41 -19.65
CA SER A 188 -6.92 -29.34 -20.00
C SER A 188 -7.23 -28.32 -21.11
N GLY A 189 -6.24 -27.56 -21.57
CA GLY A 189 -6.38 -26.57 -22.63
C GLY A 189 -7.28 -25.38 -22.28
N GLU A 190 -7.42 -25.03 -20.98
CA GLU A 190 -8.39 -24.02 -20.55
C GLU A 190 -7.84 -23.04 -19.49
N LEU A 191 -8.45 -21.85 -19.42
CA LEU A 191 -8.23 -20.86 -18.37
C LEU A 191 -9.04 -21.22 -17.12
N LYS A 192 -8.43 -21.12 -15.94
CA LYS A 192 -9.09 -21.36 -14.65
C LYS A 192 -9.38 -20.05 -13.93
N THR A 193 -10.66 -19.76 -13.72
CA THR A 193 -11.12 -18.54 -13.04
C THR A 193 -11.31 -18.70 -11.53
N LYS A 194 -11.28 -19.94 -11.02
CA LYS A 194 -11.51 -20.25 -9.60
C LYS A 194 -10.57 -19.49 -8.64
N PRO A 195 -9.24 -19.37 -8.92
CA PRO A 195 -8.34 -18.59 -8.06
C PRO A 195 -8.78 -17.13 -7.94
N THR A 196 -9.18 -16.51 -9.05
CA THR A 196 -9.70 -15.13 -9.07
C THR A 196 -10.98 -15.01 -8.24
N GLN A 197 -11.93 -15.95 -8.40
CA GLN A 197 -13.18 -15.95 -7.64
C GLN A 197 -12.93 -16.03 -6.13
N HIS A 198 -12.01 -16.90 -5.68
CA HIS A 198 -11.64 -17.02 -4.28
C HIS A 198 -10.99 -15.75 -3.75
N SER A 199 -10.07 -15.15 -4.51
CA SER A 199 -9.38 -13.93 -4.13
C SER A 199 -10.33 -12.74 -4.00
N VAL A 200 -11.26 -12.58 -4.96
CA VAL A 200 -12.30 -11.54 -4.90
C VAL A 200 -13.22 -11.78 -3.70
N LYS A 201 -13.62 -13.03 -3.44
CA LYS A 201 -14.44 -13.36 -2.27
C LYS A 201 -13.72 -12.97 -0.97
N ALA A 202 -12.45 -13.35 -0.81
CA ALA A 202 -11.66 -12.98 0.35
C ALA A 202 -11.56 -11.46 0.55
N LEU A 203 -11.43 -10.68 -0.55
CA LEU A 203 -11.42 -9.23 -0.48
C LEU A 203 -12.78 -8.64 -0.07
N LEU A 204 -13.88 -9.24 -0.49
CA LEU A 204 -15.23 -8.77 -0.17
C LEU A 204 -15.66 -9.11 1.26
N GLU A 205 -15.06 -10.12 1.87
CA GLU A 205 -15.31 -10.53 3.26
C GLU A 205 -14.60 -9.62 4.28
N ASN A 206 -13.64 -8.79 3.83
CA ASN A 206 -12.92 -7.80 4.62
C ASN A 206 -13.40 -6.37 4.30
#